data_90afba76eca9d85adb7d80e113655601
#
_entry.id   90afba76eca9d85adb7d80e113655601
#
_cell.length_a   1.000
_cell.length_b   1.000
_cell.length_c   1.000
_cell.angle_alpha   90.00
_cell.angle_beta   90.00
_cell.angle_gamma   90.00
#
_symmetry.space_group_name_H-M   'P 1'
#
loop_
_entity.id
_entity.type
_entity.pdbx_description
1 polymer ?
#
loop_
_entity_poly.entity_id
_entity_poly.type
_entity_poly.pdbx_seq_one_letter_code
_entity_poly.pdbx_strand_id
1 'polypeptide(L)'
;MQKFSLERALSLESKYDDSLQTRPIGDWLSKFVLWFSVLFALYHYVTAGIGVPVDFWHMGAHMSGVIVLIFISFPAFKKLKAGGEAVDVMGRLSGVPFYDWLFIVVGVMASLYVGVTWYGLDLNFLGFSFSIPEQVLRMGVPLPIDVVFGTLLIIVLLEAVRRTIGIIVPIIILLFTGYAVLGPYIPIQILKHPGLSWSLFVNNMYFPDLGIYGVTLWIVSTVVFHFVLFGVLAQRIGLGQFFVDLATVADADEGQATGTRLLGLAEHIPSGLDAHI
;
A
#
# COMPACT_ATOMS: atom_id res chain seq x y z
N MET A 1 -41.98 -2.82 -3.00
CA MET A 1 -40.50 -2.95 -3.09
C MET A 1 -39.94 -1.56 -3.27
N GLN A 2 -39.34 -0.98 -2.18
CA GLN A 2 -38.68 0.33 -2.26
C GLN A 2 -37.44 0.19 -3.16
N LYS A 3 -37.39 0.94 -4.26
CA LYS A 3 -36.17 1.13 -5.02
C LYS A 3 -35.12 1.70 -4.06
N PHE A 4 -34.19 0.87 -3.65
CA PHE A 4 -33.01 1.32 -2.94
C PHE A 4 -32.26 2.24 -3.91
N SER A 5 -32.39 3.56 -3.74
CA SER A 5 -31.83 4.48 -4.71
C SER A 5 -30.31 4.38 -4.65
N LEU A 6 -29.68 4.30 -5.80
CA LEU A 6 -28.21 4.30 -5.95
C LEU A 6 -27.57 5.42 -5.15
N GLU A 7 -28.22 6.59 -5.10
CA GLU A 7 -27.80 7.74 -4.30
C GLU A 7 -27.75 7.44 -2.79
N ARG A 8 -28.68 6.64 -2.26
CA ARG A 8 -28.69 6.26 -0.85
C ARG A 8 -27.62 5.23 -0.55
N ALA A 9 -27.35 4.31 -1.48
CA ALA A 9 -26.23 3.37 -1.38
C ALA A 9 -24.88 4.11 -1.38
N LEU A 10 -24.68 5.03 -2.34
CA LEU A 10 -23.47 5.86 -2.44
C LEU A 10 -23.30 6.79 -1.22
N SER A 11 -24.40 7.32 -0.66
CA SER A 11 -24.36 8.15 0.55
C SER A 11 -24.02 7.32 1.79
N LEU A 12 -24.46 6.07 1.89
CA LEU A 12 -24.08 5.16 2.96
C LEU A 12 -22.63 4.72 2.81
N GLU A 13 -22.19 4.35 1.62
CA GLU A 13 -20.81 4.01 1.34
C GLU A 13 -19.86 5.17 1.71
N SER A 14 -20.13 6.39 1.27
CA SER A 14 -19.34 7.58 1.63
C SER A 14 -19.38 7.93 3.13
N LYS A 15 -20.41 7.48 3.85
CA LYS A 15 -20.55 7.73 5.28
C LYS A 15 -19.78 6.72 6.13
N TYR A 16 -19.67 5.47 5.65
CA TYR A 16 -19.08 4.36 6.40
C TYR A 16 -17.69 3.96 5.88
N ASP A 17 -17.35 4.34 4.63
CA ASP A 17 -16.01 4.12 4.07
C ASP A 17 -15.07 5.26 4.49
N ASP A 18 -14.47 5.06 5.64
CA ASP A 18 -13.46 5.96 6.19
C ASP A 18 -12.16 6.02 5.37
N SER A 19 -11.95 5.06 4.44
CA SER A 19 -10.75 4.99 3.60
C SER A 19 -10.74 6.06 2.51
N LEU A 20 -11.90 6.62 2.15
CA LEU A 20 -12.06 7.63 1.10
C LEU A 20 -11.87 9.07 1.57
N GLN A 21 -11.60 9.32 2.87
CA GLN A 21 -11.42 10.67 3.38
C GLN A 21 -10.00 11.20 3.12
N THR A 22 -9.73 11.56 1.87
CA THR A 22 -8.50 12.26 1.51
C THR A 22 -8.55 13.73 1.96
N ARG A 23 -7.37 14.29 2.22
CA ARG A 23 -7.21 15.70 2.59
C ARG A 23 -7.44 16.59 1.37
N PRO A 24 -8.20 17.70 1.50
CA PRO A 24 -8.19 18.76 0.50
C PRO A 24 -6.80 19.44 0.51
N ILE A 25 -6.09 19.36 -0.60
CA ILE A 25 -4.76 19.94 -0.80
C ILE A 25 -4.84 21.09 -1.81
N GLY A 26 -3.96 22.08 -1.68
CA GLY A 26 -3.89 23.21 -2.61
C GLY A 26 -3.43 22.79 -4.01
N ASP A 27 -3.73 23.62 -5.02
CA ASP A 27 -3.47 23.32 -6.44
C ASP A 27 -2.01 22.95 -6.75
N TRP A 28 -1.06 23.64 -6.14
CA TRP A 28 0.35 23.35 -6.31
C TRP A 28 0.70 21.94 -5.81
N LEU A 29 0.24 21.60 -4.60
CA LEU A 29 0.53 20.30 -3.99
C LEU A 29 -0.21 19.16 -4.71
N SER A 30 -1.41 19.44 -5.23
CA SER A 30 -2.15 18.49 -6.08
C SER A 30 -1.37 18.15 -7.36
N LYS A 31 -0.79 19.15 -8.02
CA LYS A 31 0.09 18.94 -9.18
C LYS A 31 1.35 18.18 -8.79
N PHE A 32 1.95 18.49 -7.64
CA PHE A 32 3.11 17.74 -7.14
C PHE A 32 2.76 16.26 -6.92
N VAL A 33 1.67 15.95 -6.22
CA VAL A 33 1.22 14.56 -5.98
C VAL A 33 0.97 13.85 -7.29
N LEU A 34 0.34 14.51 -8.27
CA LEU A 34 0.10 13.93 -9.60
C LEU A 34 1.42 13.53 -10.27
N TRP A 35 2.35 14.47 -10.41
CA TRP A 35 3.62 14.20 -11.08
C TRP A 35 4.49 13.22 -10.30
N PHE A 36 4.50 13.32 -8.98
CA PHE A 36 5.19 12.36 -8.12
C PHE A 36 4.63 10.93 -8.30
N SER A 37 3.31 10.77 -8.35
CA SER A 37 2.68 9.47 -8.58
C SER A 37 2.98 8.90 -9.96
N VAL A 38 3.01 9.76 -11.00
CA VAL A 38 3.38 9.35 -12.36
C VAL A 38 4.84 8.90 -12.40
N LEU A 39 5.76 9.66 -11.82
CA LEU A 39 7.18 9.30 -11.76
C LEU A 39 7.42 8.04 -10.93
N PHE A 40 6.70 7.89 -9.83
CA PHE A 40 6.74 6.72 -8.97
C PHE A 40 6.25 5.46 -9.71
N ALA A 41 5.14 5.56 -10.43
CA ALA A 41 4.65 4.49 -11.29
C ALA A 41 5.63 4.16 -12.42
N LEU A 42 6.19 5.18 -13.08
CA LEU A 42 7.18 5.01 -14.14
C LEU A 42 8.45 4.32 -13.63
N TYR A 43 8.95 4.70 -12.45
CA TYR A 43 10.08 4.03 -11.80
C TYR A 43 9.82 2.51 -11.66
N HIS A 44 8.64 2.12 -11.16
CA HIS A 44 8.30 0.71 -11.03
C HIS A 44 8.16 0.00 -12.39
N TYR A 45 7.59 0.65 -13.40
CA TYR A 45 7.53 0.10 -14.75
C TYR A 45 8.92 -0.17 -15.34
N VAL A 46 9.83 0.78 -15.17
CA VAL A 46 11.21 0.64 -15.64
C VAL A 46 11.90 -0.51 -14.91
N THR A 47 11.76 -0.59 -13.59
CA THR A 47 12.37 -1.69 -12.80
C THR A 47 11.76 -3.05 -13.11
N ALA A 48 10.49 -3.12 -13.49
CA ALA A 48 9.87 -4.37 -13.96
C ALA A 48 10.45 -4.84 -15.31
N GLY A 49 10.79 -3.90 -16.21
CA GLY A 49 11.29 -4.22 -17.54
C GLY A 49 12.79 -4.55 -17.60
N ILE A 50 13.60 -3.82 -16.86
CA ILE A 50 15.07 -3.93 -16.89
C ILE A 50 15.69 -4.63 -15.67
N GLY A 51 14.87 -4.92 -14.65
CA GLY A 51 15.31 -5.47 -13.37
C GLY A 51 15.54 -4.42 -12.29
N VAL A 52 15.62 -4.88 -11.05
CA VAL A 52 15.82 -4.07 -9.85
C VAL A 52 17.32 -3.87 -9.63
N PRO A 53 17.83 -2.65 -9.41
CA PRO A 53 19.27 -2.43 -9.25
C PRO A 53 19.84 -3.09 -7.99
N VAL A 54 19.17 -2.91 -6.85
CA VAL A 54 19.46 -3.53 -5.53
C VAL A 54 18.14 -3.66 -4.80
N ASP A 55 17.84 -4.85 -4.29
CA ASP A 55 16.55 -5.16 -3.67
C ASP A 55 16.20 -4.20 -2.53
N PHE A 56 17.13 -3.95 -1.61
CA PHE A 56 16.90 -3.07 -0.46
C PHE A 56 16.78 -1.59 -0.85
N TRP A 57 17.47 -1.16 -1.90
CA TRP A 57 17.27 0.18 -2.46
C TRP A 57 15.86 0.31 -3.06
N HIS A 58 15.42 -0.69 -3.82
CA HIS A 58 14.09 -0.70 -4.43
C HIS A 58 12.98 -0.70 -3.38
N MET A 59 13.09 -1.58 -2.37
CA MET A 59 12.16 -1.62 -1.25
C MET A 59 12.12 -0.29 -0.48
N GLY A 60 13.28 0.31 -0.22
CA GLY A 60 13.41 1.62 0.43
C GLY A 60 12.78 2.75 -0.39
N ALA A 61 13.01 2.77 -1.70
CA ALA A 61 12.41 3.74 -2.62
C ALA A 61 10.88 3.58 -2.69
N HIS A 62 10.38 2.34 -2.77
CA HIS A 62 8.96 2.04 -2.72
C HIS A 62 8.33 2.54 -1.42
N MET A 63 8.90 2.16 -0.29
CA MET A 63 8.43 2.60 1.04
C MET A 63 8.41 4.12 1.17
N SER A 64 9.48 4.79 0.71
CA SER A 64 9.57 6.26 0.70
C SER A 64 8.44 6.90 -0.10
N GLY A 65 8.17 6.38 -1.30
CA GLY A 65 7.10 6.88 -2.15
C GLY A 65 5.72 6.72 -1.50
N VAL A 66 5.47 5.56 -0.89
CA VAL A 66 4.22 5.28 -0.17
C VAL A 66 4.07 6.21 1.05
N ILE A 67 5.14 6.42 1.84
CA ILE A 67 5.13 7.35 2.98
C ILE A 67 4.77 8.77 2.52
N VAL A 68 5.43 9.28 1.47
CA VAL A 68 5.13 10.61 0.93
C VAL A 68 3.66 10.74 0.56
N LEU A 69 3.12 9.77 -0.18
CA LEU A 69 1.72 9.79 -0.63
C LEU A 69 0.74 9.69 0.54
N ILE A 70 1.00 8.84 1.54
CA ILE A 70 0.12 8.69 2.71
C ILE A 70 0.06 9.99 3.52
N PHE A 71 1.20 10.56 3.88
CA PHE A 71 1.22 11.73 4.78
C PHE A 71 0.72 13.01 4.10
N ILE A 72 0.82 13.12 2.79
CA ILE A 72 0.21 14.21 2.05
C ILE A 72 -1.31 14.02 1.93
N SER A 73 -1.76 12.80 1.58
CA SER A 73 -3.15 12.52 1.22
C SER A 73 -4.06 12.27 2.42
N PHE A 74 -3.56 11.65 3.50
CA PHE A 74 -4.39 11.26 4.65
C PHE A 74 -4.13 12.16 5.87
N PRO A 75 -5.18 12.81 6.42
CA PRO A 75 -5.03 13.64 7.61
C PRO A 75 -4.83 12.80 8.87
N ALA A 76 -4.10 13.33 9.86
CA ALA A 76 -3.88 12.68 11.15
C ALA A 76 -5.17 12.47 11.96
N PHE A 77 -6.11 13.41 11.83
CA PHE A 77 -7.43 13.36 12.48
C PHE A 77 -8.50 13.46 11.41
N LYS A 78 -9.39 12.47 11.38
CA LYS A 78 -10.57 12.49 10.52
C LYS A 78 -11.53 13.56 11.09
N LYS A 79 -11.96 14.51 10.26
CA LYS A 79 -12.97 15.46 10.68
C LYS A 79 -14.29 14.75 10.86
N LEU A 80 -14.82 14.68 12.08
CA LEU A 80 -16.25 14.50 12.29
C LEU A 80 -16.99 15.65 11.58
N LYS A 81 -17.82 15.34 10.59
CA LYS A 81 -18.74 16.30 9.97
C LYS A 81 -19.78 16.72 11.00
N ALA A 82 -19.44 17.68 11.84
CA ALA A 82 -20.40 18.48 12.55
C ALA A 82 -20.08 19.93 12.17
N GLY A 83 -20.88 20.51 11.31
CA GLY A 83 -21.10 21.92 10.96
C GLY A 83 -20.18 23.02 11.51
N GLY A 84 -18.89 22.81 11.62
CA GLY A 84 -17.93 23.78 12.13
C GLY A 84 -16.78 23.98 11.16
N GLU A 85 -16.50 25.23 10.83
CA GLU A 85 -15.29 25.66 10.13
C GLU A 85 -14.06 25.05 10.81
N ALA A 86 -13.19 24.43 10.02
CA ALA A 86 -11.97 23.82 10.54
C ALA A 86 -11.06 24.92 11.05
N VAL A 87 -10.96 25.05 12.36
CA VAL A 87 -9.97 25.92 13.00
C VAL A 87 -8.58 25.42 12.62
N ASP A 88 -7.87 26.27 11.92
CA ASP A 88 -6.48 26.06 11.51
C ASP A 88 -5.57 26.36 12.70
N VAL A 89 -5.35 25.36 13.55
CA VAL A 89 -4.61 25.54 14.81
C VAL A 89 -3.09 25.46 14.58
N MET A 90 -2.61 25.07 13.40
CA MET A 90 -1.19 24.88 13.14
C MET A 90 -0.84 25.24 11.70
N GLY A 91 0.17 26.08 11.51
CA GLY A 91 0.62 26.55 10.20
C GLY A 91 0.66 25.45 9.14
N ARG A 92 -0.16 25.59 8.10
CA ARG A 92 -0.27 24.65 7.00
C ARG A 92 0.48 25.14 5.79
N LEU A 93 1.43 24.37 5.30
CA LEU A 93 1.98 24.58 3.99
C LEU A 93 1.09 23.86 2.95
N SER A 94 0.36 24.63 2.14
CA SER A 94 -0.55 24.10 1.09
C SER A 94 -1.61 23.09 1.60
N GLY A 95 -2.07 23.25 2.86
CA GLY A 95 -3.06 22.35 3.46
C GLY A 95 -2.48 21.18 4.26
N VAL A 96 -1.15 20.95 4.25
CA VAL A 96 -0.47 19.91 5.01
C VAL A 96 0.18 20.54 6.26
N PRO A 97 -0.10 20.04 7.48
CA PRO A 97 0.50 20.55 8.70
C PRO A 97 2.01 20.22 8.76
N PHE A 98 2.75 21.06 9.49
CA PHE A 98 4.21 20.97 9.59
C PHE A 98 4.70 19.60 10.11
N TYR A 99 3.99 18.99 11.05
CA TYR A 99 4.38 17.68 11.58
C TYR A 99 4.29 16.56 10.53
N ASP A 100 3.41 16.66 9.53
CA ASP A 100 3.33 15.68 8.43
C ASP A 100 4.58 15.77 7.52
N TRP A 101 5.09 16.98 7.29
CA TRP A 101 6.35 17.16 6.59
C TRP A 101 7.52 16.55 7.37
N LEU A 102 7.51 16.67 8.71
CA LEU A 102 8.51 16.00 9.54
C LEU A 102 8.44 14.48 9.39
N PHE A 103 7.23 13.88 9.43
CA PHE A 103 7.04 12.44 9.20
C PHE A 103 7.51 12.01 7.82
N ILE A 104 7.27 12.81 6.79
CA ILE A 104 7.75 12.54 5.42
C ILE A 104 9.28 12.52 5.40
N VAL A 105 9.94 13.57 5.89
CA VAL A 105 11.40 13.67 5.86
C VAL A 105 12.04 12.52 6.63
N VAL A 106 11.61 12.31 7.87
CA VAL A 106 12.12 11.25 8.74
C VAL A 106 11.85 9.87 8.12
N GLY A 107 10.65 9.63 7.61
CA GLY A 107 10.28 8.37 7.01
C GLY A 107 11.05 8.06 5.73
N VAL A 108 11.25 9.05 4.86
CA VAL A 108 12.06 8.91 3.64
C VAL A 108 13.52 8.64 3.99
N MET A 109 14.10 9.39 4.92
CA MET A 109 15.48 9.16 5.36
C MET A 109 15.65 7.76 5.96
N ALA A 110 14.74 7.36 6.86
CA ALA A 110 14.81 6.06 7.51
C ALA A 110 14.57 4.90 6.53
N SER A 111 13.68 5.06 5.55
CA SER A 111 13.44 4.01 4.57
C SER A 111 14.54 3.88 3.52
N LEU A 112 15.20 4.95 3.12
CA LEU A 112 16.32 4.88 2.17
C LEU A 112 17.63 4.44 2.83
N TYR A 113 17.78 4.65 4.14
CA TYR A 113 19.01 4.36 4.86
C TYR A 113 19.48 2.91 4.65
N VAL A 114 18.58 1.93 4.67
CA VAL A 114 18.88 0.51 4.47
C VAL A 114 19.52 0.27 3.10
N GLY A 115 18.91 0.80 2.04
CA GLY A 115 19.42 0.64 0.68
C GLY A 115 20.74 1.37 0.44
N VAL A 116 20.92 2.57 1.02
CA VAL A 116 22.13 3.38 0.89
C VAL A 116 23.32 2.73 1.61
N THR A 117 23.07 2.13 2.77
CA THR A 117 24.14 1.53 3.60
C THR A 117 24.35 0.03 3.35
N TRP A 118 23.68 -0.55 2.34
CA TRP A 118 23.75 -1.98 2.05
C TRP A 118 25.18 -2.48 1.84
N TYR A 119 25.94 -1.78 0.99
CA TYR A 119 27.35 -2.08 0.69
C TYR A 119 28.35 -1.31 1.57
N GLY A 120 27.87 -0.74 2.69
CA GLY A 120 28.66 0.22 3.45
C GLY A 120 28.60 1.63 2.87
N LEU A 121 28.99 2.60 3.66
CA LEU A 121 29.04 4.00 3.26
C LEU A 121 30.26 4.68 3.85
N ASP A 122 31.19 5.09 3.00
CA ASP A 122 32.37 5.85 3.37
C ASP A 122 32.25 7.29 2.87
N LEU A 123 32.08 8.23 3.78
CA LEU A 123 31.98 9.65 3.49
C LEU A 123 33.22 10.37 4.02
N ASN A 124 34.00 10.96 3.12
CA ASN A 124 35.13 11.82 3.46
C ASN A 124 34.80 13.25 3.01
N PHE A 125 34.45 14.10 3.98
CA PHE A 125 34.06 15.49 3.69
C PHE A 125 34.77 16.43 4.65
N LEU A 126 35.47 17.44 4.14
CA LEU A 126 36.16 18.50 4.90
C LEU A 126 37.06 17.99 6.05
N GLY A 127 37.72 16.83 5.87
CA GLY A 127 38.59 16.26 6.90
C GLY A 127 37.87 15.39 7.94
N PHE A 128 36.57 15.25 7.88
CA PHE A 128 35.80 14.27 8.65
C PHE A 128 35.64 13.00 7.82
N SER A 129 36.10 11.86 8.34
CA SER A 129 35.84 10.55 7.77
C SER A 129 34.73 9.88 8.58
N PHE A 130 33.62 9.56 7.92
CA PHE A 130 32.51 8.81 8.50
C PHE A 130 32.35 7.52 7.72
N SER A 131 32.52 6.39 8.39
CA SER A 131 32.38 5.07 7.78
C SER A 131 31.29 4.27 8.46
N ILE A 132 30.36 3.77 7.66
CA ILE A 132 29.35 2.80 8.09
C ILE A 132 29.71 1.47 7.43
N PRO A 133 30.01 0.40 8.22
CA PRO A 133 30.27 -0.92 7.65
C PRO A 133 29.09 -1.46 6.85
N GLU A 134 29.34 -2.44 5.99
CA GLU A 134 28.30 -3.16 5.28
C GLU A 134 27.21 -3.68 6.21
N GLN A 135 25.96 -3.65 5.75
CA GLN A 135 24.83 -4.02 6.58
C GLN A 135 24.86 -5.47 7.07
N VAL A 136 25.36 -6.38 6.23
CA VAL A 136 25.52 -7.80 6.59
C VAL A 136 26.41 -7.99 7.84
N LEU A 137 27.43 -7.16 7.99
CA LEU A 137 28.34 -7.21 9.15
C LEU A 137 27.71 -6.66 10.43
N ARG A 138 26.57 -5.98 10.33
CA ARG A 138 25.86 -5.35 11.46
C ARG A 138 24.63 -6.14 11.92
N MET A 139 24.30 -7.24 11.25
CA MET A 139 23.22 -8.13 11.66
C MET A 139 23.51 -8.73 13.04
N GLY A 140 22.59 -8.53 13.99
CA GLY A 140 22.74 -8.98 15.37
C GLY A 140 23.55 -8.03 16.28
N VAL A 141 24.34 -7.11 15.70
CA VAL A 141 25.13 -6.10 16.43
C VAL A 141 24.94 -4.73 15.76
N PRO A 142 23.74 -4.13 15.86
CA PRO A 142 23.44 -2.87 15.19
C PRO A 142 24.22 -1.70 15.78
N LEU A 143 24.58 -0.75 14.93
CA LEU A 143 25.08 0.53 15.37
C LEU A 143 23.97 1.36 16.04
N PRO A 144 24.31 2.31 16.93
CA PRO A 144 23.31 3.21 17.52
C PRO A 144 22.45 3.94 16.47
N ILE A 145 23.05 4.32 15.34
CA ILE A 145 22.36 4.99 14.23
C ILE A 145 21.32 4.07 13.58
N ASP A 146 21.58 2.77 13.46
CA ASP A 146 20.65 1.78 12.94
C ASP A 146 19.41 1.68 13.85
N VAL A 147 19.64 1.67 15.16
CA VAL A 147 18.56 1.61 16.15
C VAL A 147 17.71 2.88 16.09
N VAL A 148 18.32 4.03 15.90
CA VAL A 148 17.61 5.31 15.76
C VAL A 148 16.74 5.30 14.50
N PHE A 149 17.31 5.03 13.33
CA PHE A 149 16.54 5.02 12.08
C PHE A 149 15.47 3.93 12.05
N GLY A 150 15.76 2.74 12.56
CA GLY A 150 14.78 1.67 12.66
C GLY A 150 13.62 2.01 13.60
N THR A 151 13.91 2.61 14.77
CA THR A 151 12.87 3.08 15.68
C THR A 151 12.00 4.17 15.03
N LEU A 152 12.62 5.14 14.36
CA LEU A 152 11.92 6.20 13.67
C LEU A 152 11.03 5.64 12.55
N LEU A 153 11.52 4.68 11.76
CA LEU A 153 10.72 4.04 10.73
C LEU A 153 9.51 3.30 11.30
N ILE A 154 9.70 2.55 12.40
CA ILE A 154 8.60 1.85 13.07
C ILE A 154 7.52 2.85 13.50
N ILE A 155 7.90 3.98 14.09
CA ILE A 155 6.96 5.03 14.53
C ILE A 155 6.22 5.62 13.31
N VAL A 156 6.93 5.95 12.24
CA VAL A 156 6.33 6.49 11.01
C VAL A 156 5.34 5.51 10.39
N LEU A 157 5.69 4.22 10.33
CA LEU A 157 4.83 3.19 9.78
C LEU A 157 3.58 2.94 10.64
N LEU A 158 3.72 2.92 11.98
CA LEU A 158 2.57 2.83 12.88
C LEU A 158 1.60 3.99 12.68
N GLU A 159 2.12 5.21 12.51
CA GLU A 159 1.29 6.39 12.24
C GLU A 159 0.67 6.31 10.84
N ALA A 160 1.39 5.84 9.82
CA ALA A 160 0.86 5.65 8.48
C ALA A 160 -0.29 4.63 8.47
N VAL A 161 -0.12 3.48 9.14
CA VAL A 161 -1.15 2.43 9.28
C VAL A 161 -2.36 2.96 10.05
N ARG A 162 -2.15 3.74 11.13
CA ARG A 162 -3.24 4.36 11.88
C ARG A 162 -4.10 5.27 11.00
N ARG A 163 -3.49 5.98 10.05
CA ARG A 163 -4.21 6.91 9.16
C ARG A 163 -4.97 6.20 8.05
N THR A 164 -4.43 5.12 7.54
CA THR A 164 -5.00 4.40 6.38
C THR A 164 -6.00 3.33 6.77
N ILE A 165 -5.65 2.47 7.72
CA ILE A 165 -6.44 1.30 8.13
C ILE A 165 -7.23 1.57 9.42
N GLY A 166 -6.71 2.46 10.28
CA GLY A 166 -7.31 2.78 11.58
C GLY A 166 -6.46 2.34 12.76
N ILE A 167 -6.96 2.57 13.98
CA ILE A 167 -6.18 2.42 15.23
C ILE A 167 -5.99 0.96 15.68
N ILE A 168 -6.86 0.04 15.25
CA ILE A 168 -6.87 -1.35 15.75
C ILE A 168 -5.56 -2.06 15.42
N VAL A 169 -5.07 -1.93 14.17
CA VAL A 169 -3.84 -2.60 13.73
C VAL A 169 -2.60 -2.09 14.47
N PRO A 170 -2.36 -0.78 14.63
CA PRO A 170 -1.28 -0.27 15.48
C PRO A 170 -1.32 -0.76 16.92
N ILE A 171 -2.51 -0.85 17.54
CA ILE A 171 -2.64 -1.38 18.91
C ILE A 171 -2.19 -2.83 18.97
N ILE A 172 -2.59 -3.66 18.01
CA ILE A 172 -2.16 -5.06 17.94
C ILE A 172 -0.63 -5.16 17.79
N ILE A 173 -0.04 -4.36 16.89
CA ILE A 173 1.42 -4.34 16.70
C ILE A 173 2.13 -3.91 17.98
N LEU A 174 1.67 -2.86 18.64
CA LEU A 174 2.24 -2.38 19.90
C LEU A 174 2.11 -3.42 21.04
N LEU A 175 1.00 -4.16 21.09
CA LEU A 175 0.80 -5.24 22.06
C LEU A 175 1.83 -6.35 21.86
N PHE A 176 2.02 -6.81 20.62
CA PHE A 176 3.03 -7.84 20.32
C PHE A 176 4.46 -7.34 20.49
N THR A 177 4.72 -6.08 20.14
CA THR A 177 6.03 -5.43 20.41
C THR A 177 6.30 -5.37 21.90
N GLY A 178 5.31 -4.93 22.69
CA GLY A 178 5.40 -4.92 24.16
C GLY A 178 5.61 -6.31 24.72
N TYR A 179 4.91 -7.31 24.22
CA TYR A 179 5.11 -8.70 24.62
C TYR A 179 6.55 -9.14 24.33
N ALA A 180 7.08 -8.89 23.14
CA ALA A 180 8.43 -9.30 22.76
C ALA A 180 9.53 -8.65 23.64
N VAL A 181 9.37 -7.38 24.00
CA VAL A 181 10.36 -6.64 24.80
C VAL A 181 10.20 -6.90 26.30
N LEU A 182 8.95 -6.94 26.81
CA LEU A 182 8.65 -7.04 28.24
C LEU A 182 8.53 -8.49 28.75
N GLY A 183 8.91 -9.49 27.95
CA GLY A 183 8.83 -10.92 28.28
C GLY A 183 9.25 -11.32 29.70
N PRO A 184 10.38 -10.82 30.25
CA PRO A 184 10.83 -11.16 31.60
C PRO A 184 9.88 -10.67 32.71
N TYR A 185 9.15 -9.60 32.45
CA TYR A 185 8.25 -8.96 33.44
C TYR A 185 6.82 -9.52 33.43
N ILE A 186 6.52 -10.48 32.55
CA ILE A 186 5.20 -11.08 32.43
C ILE A 186 4.93 -11.95 33.67
N PRO A 187 3.81 -11.70 34.40
CA PRO A 187 3.52 -12.45 35.63
C PRO A 187 3.00 -13.86 35.37
N ILE A 188 2.54 -14.15 34.16
CA ILE A 188 1.98 -15.45 33.75
C ILE A 188 3.11 -16.36 33.32
N GLN A 189 3.43 -17.41 34.10
CA GLN A 189 4.57 -18.29 33.87
C GLN A 189 4.60 -18.93 32.48
N ILE A 190 3.45 -19.31 31.93
CA ILE A 190 3.32 -19.92 30.60
C ILE A 190 3.68 -18.95 29.45
N LEU A 191 3.49 -17.65 29.65
CA LEU A 191 3.76 -16.59 28.66
C LEU A 191 5.12 -15.91 28.89
N LYS A 192 5.80 -16.24 30.01
CA LYS A 192 7.08 -15.65 30.36
C LYS A 192 8.19 -16.16 29.43
N HIS A 193 8.98 -15.24 28.88
CA HIS A 193 10.13 -15.54 28.01
C HIS A 193 11.27 -14.55 28.29
N PRO A 194 12.51 -14.82 27.81
CA PRO A 194 13.67 -13.98 28.12
C PRO A 194 13.55 -12.51 27.69
N GLY A 195 12.63 -12.21 26.77
CA GLY A 195 12.48 -10.88 26.18
C GLY A 195 13.59 -10.54 25.18
N LEU A 196 13.40 -9.45 24.47
CA LEU A 196 14.42 -8.89 23.55
C LEU A 196 14.82 -7.50 24.05
N SER A 197 16.12 -7.17 23.98
CA SER A 197 16.53 -5.77 24.12
C SER A 197 15.94 -4.95 22.97
N TRP A 198 15.65 -3.66 23.21
CA TRP A 198 15.11 -2.78 22.17
C TRP A 198 16.00 -2.75 20.93
N SER A 199 17.32 -2.69 21.13
CA SER A 199 18.29 -2.71 20.03
C SER A 199 18.16 -3.98 19.17
N LEU A 200 18.04 -5.15 19.80
CA LEU A 200 17.90 -6.42 19.09
C LEU A 200 16.51 -6.53 18.41
N PHE A 201 15.46 -6.05 19.06
CA PHE A 201 14.13 -5.99 18.48
C PHE A 201 14.12 -5.13 17.21
N VAL A 202 14.67 -3.90 17.26
CA VAL A 202 14.78 -3.02 16.13
C VAL A 202 15.65 -3.63 15.03
N ASN A 203 16.77 -4.27 15.39
CA ASN A 203 17.60 -4.95 14.42
C ASN A 203 16.84 -6.02 13.64
N ASN A 204 16.07 -6.87 14.32
CA ASN A 204 15.26 -7.90 13.67
C ASN A 204 14.09 -7.35 12.85
N MET A 205 13.54 -6.19 13.22
CA MET A 205 12.44 -5.57 12.48
C MET A 205 12.91 -4.72 11.30
N TYR A 206 14.07 -4.10 11.41
CA TYR A 206 14.55 -3.13 10.44
C TYR A 206 15.52 -3.74 9.42
N PHE A 207 16.38 -4.68 9.84
CA PHE A 207 17.32 -5.36 8.96
C PHE A 207 16.70 -6.59 8.27
N PRO A 208 17.34 -7.08 7.19
CA PRO A 208 16.68 -7.83 6.14
C PRO A 208 16.13 -9.20 6.53
N ASP A 209 15.32 -9.72 5.67
CA ASP A 209 14.72 -11.04 5.51
C ASP A 209 13.52 -11.35 6.41
N LEU A 210 13.45 -10.89 7.64
CA LEU A 210 12.39 -11.27 8.58
C LEU A 210 11.48 -10.12 9.01
N GLY A 211 11.93 -8.87 8.84
CA GLY A 211 11.22 -7.69 9.33
C GLY A 211 10.53 -6.88 8.23
N ILE A 212 10.63 -5.56 8.36
CA ILE A 212 10.00 -4.59 7.45
C ILE A 212 10.51 -4.76 6.01
N TYR A 213 11.83 -4.98 5.85
CA TYR A 213 12.46 -5.20 4.54
C TYR A 213 12.49 -6.68 4.12
N GLY A 214 11.60 -7.48 4.67
CA GLY A 214 11.48 -8.91 4.33
C GLY A 214 10.74 -9.16 3.03
N VAL A 215 10.52 -10.45 2.77
CA VAL A 215 9.86 -10.98 1.55
C VAL A 215 8.53 -10.28 1.25
N THR A 216 7.77 -9.90 2.27
CA THR A 216 6.47 -9.23 2.09
C THR A 216 6.62 -7.89 1.38
N LEU A 217 7.54 -7.03 1.83
CA LEU A 217 7.77 -5.73 1.19
C LEU A 217 8.38 -5.90 -0.20
N TRP A 218 9.25 -6.89 -0.38
CA TRP A 218 9.82 -7.21 -1.69
C TRP A 218 8.72 -7.59 -2.69
N ILE A 219 7.82 -8.50 -2.34
CA ILE A 219 6.70 -8.90 -3.19
C ILE A 219 5.77 -7.72 -3.46
N VAL A 220 5.48 -6.89 -2.45
CA VAL A 220 4.60 -5.72 -2.62
C VAL A 220 5.22 -4.72 -3.59
N SER A 221 6.51 -4.42 -3.47
CA SER A 221 7.19 -3.43 -4.31
C SER A 221 7.43 -3.92 -5.74
N THR A 222 7.64 -5.23 -5.95
CA THR A 222 7.98 -5.79 -7.27
C THR A 222 6.78 -6.39 -8.00
N VAL A 223 5.89 -7.09 -7.31
CA VAL A 223 4.82 -7.88 -7.96
C VAL A 223 3.46 -7.21 -7.76
N VAL A 224 3.04 -7.02 -6.50
CA VAL A 224 1.68 -6.56 -6.19
C VAL A 224 1.44 -5.16 -6.74
N PHE A 225 2.40 -4.26 -6.61
CA PHE A 225 2.28 -2.90 -7.13
C PHE A 225 2.02 -2.87 -8.65
N HIS A 226 2.73 -3.72 -9.41
CA HIS A 226 2.53 -3.82 -10.86
C HIS A 226 1.16 -4.38 -11.23
N PHE A 227 0.68 -5.39 -10.51
CA PHE A 227 -0.66 -5.94 -10.73
C PHE A 227 -1.76 -4.91 -10.44
N VAL A 228 -1.64 -4.16 -9.34
CA VAL A 228 -2.59 -3.10 -9.01
C VAL A 228 -2.57 -2.01 -10.07
N LEU A 229 -1.38 -1.57 -10.49
CA LEU A 229 -1.22 -0.54 -11.51
C LEU A 229 -1.78 -1.01 -12.86
N PHE A 230 -1.48 -2.24 -13.28
CA PHE A 230 -2.07 -2.84 -14.47
C PHE A 230 -3.59 -2.93 -14.39
N GLY A 231 -4.15 -3.36 -13.25
CA GLY A 231 -5.59 -3.44 -13.03
C GLY A 231 -6.30 -2.09 -13.18
N VAL A 232 -5.71 -1.02 -12.59
CA VAL A 232 -6.24 0.34 -12.73
C VAL A 232 -6.17 0.82 -14.18
N LEU A 233 -5.07 0.56 -14.89
CA LEU A 233 -4.94 0.90 -16.31
C LEU A 233 -5.95 0.12 -17.16
N ALA A 234 -6.08 -1.19 -16.93
CA ALA A 234 -7.03 -2.04 -17.64
C ALA A 234 -8.48 -1.55 -17.50
N GLN A 235 -8.87 -1.13 -16.29
CA GLN A 235 -10.18 -0.51 -16.06
C GLN A 235 -10.33 0.80 -16.83
N ARG A 236 -9.31 1.64 -16.85
CA ARG A 236 -9.38 2.97 -17.51
C ARG A 236 -9.44 2.89 -19.03
N ILE A 237 -8.79 1.90 -19.64
CA ILE A 237 -8.86 1.67 -21.09
C ILE A 237 -10.10 0.88 -21.52
N GLY A 238 -10.98 0.51 -20.58
CA GLY A 238 -12.23 -0.19 -20.89
C GLY A 238 -12.07 -1.69 -21.17
N LEU A 239 -10.95 -2.30 -20.77
CA LEU A 239 -10.67 -3.71 -21.01
C LEU A 239 -11.75 -4.63 -20.42
N GLY A 240 -12.29 -4.27 -19.24
CA GLY A 240 -13.40 -5.01 -18.62
C GLY A 240 -14.64 -5.02 -19.49
N GLN A 241 -15.02 -3.86 -20.07
CA GLN A 241 -16.17 -3.76 -20.98
C GLN A 241 -15.93 -4.56 -22.26
N PHE A 242 -14.72 -4.48 -22.80
CA PHE A 242 -14.36 -5.28 -23.99
C PHE A 242 -14.56 -6.79 -23.78
N PHE A 243 -14.20 -7.35 -22.62
CA PHE A 243 -14.43 -8.76 -22.33
C PHE A 243 -15.90 -9.10 -22.16
N VAL A 244 -16.69 -8.21 -21.56
CA VAL A 244 -18.14 -8.40 -21.46
C VAL A 244 -18.78 -8.38 -22.85
N ASP A 245 -18.42 -7.42 -23.70
CA ASP A 245 -18.93 -7.31 -25.06
C ASP A 245 -18.54 -8.53 -25.90
N LEU A 246 -17.28 -9.00 -25.76
CA LEU A 246 -16.80 -10.21 -26.44
C LEU A 246 -17.59 -11.46 -26.02
N ALA A 247 -17.85 -11.61 -24.71
CA ALA A 247 -18.62 -12.74 -24.20
C ALA A 247 -20.07 -12.70 -24.71
N THR A 248 -20.71 -11.52 -24.76
CA THR A 248 -22.07 -11.38 -25.28
C THR A 248 -22.18 -11.67 -26.79
N VAL A 249 -21.15 -11.30 -27.57
CA VAL A 249 -21.11 -11.66 -29.01
C VAL A 249 -20.91 -13.16 -29.18
N ALA A 250 -20.05 -13.79 -28.39
CA ALA A 250 -19.86 -15.24 -28.45
C ALA A 250 -21.13 -16.01 -28.09
N ASP A 251 -21.86 -15.61 -27.04
CA ASP A 251 -23.13 -16.17 -26.63
C ASP A 251 -24.23 -16.00 -27.74
N ALA A 252 -24.27 -14.84 -28.39
CA ALA A 252 -25.18 -14.55 -29.46
C ALA A 252 -24.93 -15.46 -30.68
N ASP A 253 -23.68 -15.73 -31.02
CA ASP A 253 -23.28 -16.60 -32.12
C ASP A 253 -23.65 -18.07 -31.84
N GLU A 254 -23.42 -18.56 -30.62
CA GLU A 254 -23.87 -19.89 -30.18
C GLU A 254 -25.42 -20.00 -30.19
N GLY A 255 -26.12 -18.97 -29.74
CA GLY A 255 -27.57 -18.90 -29.76
C GLY A 255 -28.14 -18.93 -31.18
N GLN A 256 -27.55 -18.22 -32.14
CA GLN A 256 -27.93 -18.27 -33.56
C GLN A 256 -27.62 -19.64 -34.17
N ALA A 257 -26.47 -20.21 -33.90
CA ALA A 257 -26.09 -21.55 -34.39
C ALA A 257 -27.04 -22.64 -33.87
N THR A 258 -27.47 -22.53 -32.61
CA THR A 258 -28.44 -23.45 -31.99
C THR A 258 -29.84 -23.23 -32.55
N GLY A 259 -30.27 -21.98 -32.72
CA GLY A 259 -31.56 -21.61 -33.34
C GLY A 259 -31.66 -22.09 -34.77
N THR A 260 -30.62 -21.93 -35.57
CA THR A 260 -30.59 -22.40 -36.98
C THR A 260 -30.63 -23.94 -37.05
N ARG A 261 -29.97 -24.65 -36.12
CA ARG A 261 -30.07 -26.11 -36.03
C ARG A 261 -31.46 -26.59 -35.64
N LEU A 262 -32.14 -25.92 -34.73
CA LEU A 262 -33.52 -26.25 -34.31
C LEU A 262 -34.52 -25.99 -35.44
N LEU A 263 -34.37 -24.90 -36.18
CA LEU A 263 -35.20 -24.59 -37.36
C LEU A 263 -34.98 -25.62 -38.48
N GLY A 264 -33.74 -26.03 -38.74
CA GLY A 264 -33.41 -27.09 -39.70
C GLY A 264 -33.99 -28.46 -39.32
N LEU A 265 -34.08 -28.77 -38.01
CA LEU A 265 -34.72 -29.98 -37.51
C LEU A 265 -36.25 -29.90 -37.62
N ALA A 266 -36.85 -28.74 -37.45
CA ALA A 266 -38.30 -28.53 -37.60
C ALA A 266 -38.77 -28.64 -39.05
N GLU A 267 -37.93 -28.31 -40.04
CA GLU A 267 -38.22 -28.47 -41.46
C GLU A 267 -38.19 -29.94 -41.96
N HIS A 268 -37.61 -30.83 -41.15
CA HIS A 268 -37.51 -32.26 -41.47
C HIS A 268 -38.57 -33.13 -40.76
N ILE A 269 -39.55 -32.55 -40.11
CA ILE A 269 -40.71 -33.30 -39.59
C ILE A 269 -41.65 -33.55 -40.79
N PRO A 270 -41.83 -34.80 -41.26
CA PRO A 270 -42.77 -35.07 -42.34
C PRO A 270 -44.18 -34.71 -41.90
N SER A 271 -44.84 -33.87 -42.66
CA SER A 271 -46.28 -33.51 -42.51
C SER A 271 -47.15 -34.71 -42.91
N GLY A 272 -47.03 -35.80 -42.17
CA GLY A 272 -47.70 -37.04 -42.42
C GLY A 272 -48.35 -37.64 -41.20
N LEU A 273 -49.26 -36.90 -40.59
CA LEU A 273 -50.26 -37.48 -39.70
C LEU A 273 -51.63 -36.95 -40.18
N ASP A 274 -52.05 -37.43 -41.38
CA ASP A 274 -53.44 -37.34 -41.74
C ASP A 274 -54.24 -38.14 -40.74
N ALA A 275 -55.17 -37.43 -40.14
CA ALA A 275 -56.17 -37.97 -39.27
C ALA A 275 -57.05 -38.99 -40.06
N HIS A 276 -56.94 -40.23 -39.69
CA HIS A 276 -58.00 -41.19 -39.86
C HIS A 276 -58.43 -41.72 -38.50
N ILE A 277 -59.51 -41.28 -38.04
CA ILE A 277 -60.72 -41.81 -37.41
C ILE A 277 -61.28 -40.75 -36.45
#